data_05024c90b218d25d76d5766e906a47cc
#
_entry.id   05024c90b218d25d76d5766e906a47cc
#
_cell.length_a   1.000
_cell.length_b   1.000
_cell.length_c   1.000
_cell.angle_alpha   90.00
_cell.angle_beta   90.00
_cell.angle_gamma   90.00
#
_symmetry.space_group_name_H-M   'P 1'
#
loop_
_entity.id
_entity.type
_entity.pdbx_description
1 polymer ?
#
loop_
_entity_poly.entity_id
_entity_poly.type
_entity_poly.pdbx_seq_one_letter_code
_entity_poly.pdbx_strand_id
1 'polypeptide(L)'
;MNLQPKLLRALPAVAVMAGLILSACSHNPPPYQRPVSTYKKEPAKAAVANMQLAIEYMKLGQLANARECIEKALKEDSANADVQMTAGLVYERINEMGKAEHAYDAANRLGKGDPNIANAYAVFLCRTGKTAAGEKLFLEVAVNPLYQTPWVALGNAGSCARGAGDLVNAEKFFNRSLAAHPNCAEALLQLGNVAFDRGDAAQALEFVQRYLAVNPPAPEVLWLGFRAQRKLGDAVAAAMFARRVQTEFPNSEQAQNMRNGVDR
;
A
#
# COMPACT_ATOMS: atom_id res chain seq x y z
N MET A 1 -20.56 -72.11 24.97
CA MET A 1 -19.77 -73.34 24.76
C MET A 1 -18.35 -72.95 25.07
N ASN A 2 -17.91 -73.17 26.30
CA ASN A 2 -17.08 -74.33 26.70
C ASN A 2 -15.74 -74.34 25.94
N LEU A 3 -14.57 -74.33 26.52
CA LEU A 3 -14.07 -74.80 27.78
C LEU A 3 -12.63 -74.34 27.98
N GLN A 4 -12.31 -74.02 29.23
CA GLN A 4 -10.96 -74.03 29.82
C GLN A 4 -10.37 -75.49 29.81
N PRO A 5 -9.28 -75.76 30.53
CA PRO A 5 -7.95 -75.20 30.85
C PRO A 5 -6.80 -76.28 30.76
N LYS A 6 -5.58 -75.93 31.25
CA LYS A 6 -4.66 -76.75 32.08
C LYS A 6 -3.28 -76.12 32.11
N LEU A 7 -2.80 -75.56 33.22
CA LEU A 7 -2.24 -76.15 34.42
C LEU A 7 -0.96 -76.94 34.26
N LEU A 8 0.08 -76.52 34.88
CA LEU A 8 1.05 -77.13 35.87
C LEU A 8 2.48 -77.18 35.36
N ARG A 9 3.47 -76.77 36.07
CA ARG A 9 4.18 -77.05 37.33
C ARG A 9 5.53 -76.36 37.30
N ALA A 10 5.92 -75.51 38.18
CA ALA A 10 6.48 -75.64 39.50
C ALA A 10 7.96 -76.13 39.56
N LEU A 11 8.84 -75.10 39.90
CA LEU A 11 9.95 -75.03 40.88
C LEU A 11 11.18 -75.97 40.73
N PRO A 12 12.35 -75.70 41.40
CA PRO A 12 12.80 -74.52 42.22
C PRO A 12 14.24 -73.99 41.97
N ALA A 13 14.48 -72.85 42.51
CA ALA A 13 15.65 -72.26 43.18
C ALA A 13 17.06 -72.83 42.99
N VAL A 14 18.00 -71.91 42.73
CA VAL A 14 19.27 -71.81 43.46
C VAL A 14 19.69 -70.31 43.46
N ALA A 15 19.88 -69.76 44.67
CA ALA A 15 20.45 -68.47 44.92
C ALA A 15 21.97 -68.51 44.69
N VAL A 16 22.49 -67.54 43.95
CA VAL A 16 23.90 -67.15 44.01
C VAL A 16 23.93 -65.61 44.15
N MET A 17 24.27 -65.22 45.36
CA MET A 17 24.65 -63.85 45.68
C MET A 17 26.00 -63.60 44.99
N ALA A 18 26.04 -62.69 44.09
CA ALA A 18 27.27 -62.01 43.65
C ALA A 18 27.03 -60.53 43.68
N GLY A 19 27.67 -59.87 44.65
CA GLY A 19 27.63 -58.42 44.84
C GLY A 19 28.19 -57.73 43.59
N LEU A 20 27.36 -56.93 42.96
CA LEU A 20 27.80 -55.95 41.98
C LEU A 20 27.78 -54.58 42.62
N ILE A 21 28.98 -54.05 42.82
CA ILE A 21 29.24 -52.68 43.21
C ILE A 21 28.65 -51.78 42.17
N LEU A 22 27.55 -51.07 42.49
CA LEU A 22 27.00 -50.01 41.70
C LEU A 22 27.98 -48.79 41.77
N SER A 23 28.91 -48.79 40.79
CA SER A 23 29.66 -47.56 40.50
C SER A 23 28.69 -46.59 39.79
N ALA A 24 28.05 -45.75 40.57
CA ALA A 24 27.26 -44.65 40.03
C ALA A 24 28.22 -43.66 39.36
N CYS A 25 28.42 -43.83 38.07
CA CYS A 25 28.98 -42.76 37.23
C CYS A 25 27.96 -41.65 37.18
N SER A 26 28.15 -40.62 37.97
CA SER A 26 27.44 -39.33 37.81
C SER A 26 27.91 -38.70 36.50
N HIS A 27 27.25 -39.08 35.41
CA HIS A 27 27.34 -38.31 34.16
C HIS A 27 26.51 -37.07 34.37
N ASN A 28 27.11 -35.99 34.87
CA ASN A 28 26.59 -34.67 34.64
C ASN A 28 26.78 -34.39 33.13
N PRO A 29 25.68 -34.26 32.33
CA PRO A 29 25.85 -33.85 30.95
C PRO A 29 26.51 -32.49 30.94
N PRO A 30 27.47 -32.20 30.05
CA PRO A 30 28.08 -30.90 29.95
C PRO A 30 26.95 -29.85 29.78
N PRO A 31 27.11 -28.65 30.37
CA PRO A 31 26.09 -27.61 30.25
C PRO A 31 25.79 -27.38 28.76
N TYR A 32 24.52 -27.41 28.40
CA TYR A 32 24.04 -27.20 27.02
C TYR A 32 24.61 -25.87 26.52
N GLN A 33 25.70 -25.96 25.77
CA GLN A 33 26.20 -24.81 25.02
C GLN A 33 25.29 -24.61 23.84
N ARG A 34 24.46 -23.57 23.91
CA ARG A 34 23.66 -23.13 22.78
C ARG A 34 24.63 -22.96 21.61
N PRO A 35 24.44 -23.64 20.46
CA PRO A 35 25.32 -23.46 19.31
C PRO A 35 25.36 -21.98 18.99
N VAL A 36 26.54 -21.39 19.07
CA VAL A 36 26.77 -20.00 18.61
C VAL A 36 26.46 -20.06 17.12
N SER A 37 25.34 -19.48 16.73
CA SER A 37 24.98 -19.36 15.32
C SER A 37 26.11 -18.65 14.61
N THR A 38 26.90 -19.42 13.88
CA THR A 38 27.92 -18.88 12.95
C THR A 38 27.26 -18.34 11.66
N TYR A 39 25.95 -18.08 11.73
CA TYR A 39 25.21 -17.49 10.63
C TYR A 39 25.81 -16.10 10.36
N LYS A 40 26.65 -16.04 9.33
CA LYS A 40 27.23 -14.79 8.85
C LYS A 40 26.05 -13.97 8.32
N LYS A 41 25.63 -12.96 9.09
CA LYS A 41 24.55 -12.07 8.71
C LYS A 41 24.92 -11.44 7.36
N GLU A 42 24.14 -11.73 6.32
CA GLU A 42 24.28 -11.05 5.03
C GLU A 42 23.51 -9.73 5.12
N PRO A 43 24.20 -8.57 5.22
CA PRO A 43 23.55 -7.29 5.49
C PRO A 43 22.41 -6.98 4.50
N ALA A 44 22.64 -7.22 3.21
CA ALA A 44 21.64 -6.96 2.18
C ALA A 44 20.36 -7.80 2.37
N LYS A 45 20.46 -9.08 2.72
CA LYS A 45 19.29 -9.93 3.00
C LYS A 45 18.55 -9.49 4.26
N ALA A 46 19.28 -9.10 5.30
CA ALA A 46 18.69 -8.60 6.52
C ALA A 46 17.99 -7.24 6.32
N ALA A 47 18.57 -6.35 5.50
CA ALA A 47 17.96 -5.08 5.13
C ALA A 47 16.62 -5.30 4.40
N VAL A 48 16.56 -6.19 3.42
CA VAL A 48 15.32 -6.53 2.70
C VAL A 48 14.28 -7.12 3.65
N ALA A 49 14.67 -8.03 4.55
CA ALA A 49 13.73 -8.61 5.52
C ALA A 49 13.15 -7.55 6.47
N ASN A 50 14.00 -6.65 7.00
CA ASN A 50 13.55 -5.56 7.85
C ASN A 50 12.67 -4.55 7.09
N MET A 51 12.97 -4.27 5.82
CA MET A 51 12.13 -3.44 4.95
C MET A 51 10.75 -4.06 4.76
N GLN A 52 10.68 -5.36 4.48
CA GLN A 52 9.39 -6.07 4.33
C GLN A 52 8.57 -6.03 5.61
N LEU A 53 9.20 -6.24 6.78
CA LEU A 53 8.53 -6.09 8.08
C LEU A 53 8.01 -4.66 8.29
N ALA A 54 8.77 -3.64 7.90
CA ALA A 54 8.32 -2.26 7.98
C ALA A 54 7.06 -2.02 7.14
N ILE A 55 6.98 -2.58 5.93
CA ILE A 55 5.80 -2.51 5.06
C ILE A 55 4.59 -3.18 5.74
N GLU A 56 4.77 -4.37 6.30
CA GLU A 56 3.67 -5.07 6.99
C GLU A 56 3.17 -4.30 8.22
N TYR A 57 4.08 -3.76 9.03
CA TYR A 57 3.70 -2.92 10.17
C TYR A 57 2.99 -1.63 9.74
N MET A 58 3.37 -1.03 8.61
CA MET A 58 2.63 0.12 8.04
C MET A 58 1.19 -0.26 7.66
N LYS A 59 0.99 -1.42 7.04
CA LYS A 59 -0.36 -1.93 6.68
C LYS A 59 -1.23 -2.13 7.92
N LEU A 60 -0.63 -2.58 9.03
CA LEU A 60 -1.31 -2.76 10.31
C LEU A 60 -1.48 -1.46 11.12
N GLY A 61 -1.01 -0.31 10.61
CA GLY A 61 -1.03 0.96 11.34
C GLY A 61 -0.04 1.04 12.52
N GLN A 62 0.85 0.05 12.66
CA GLN A 62 1.84 -0.02 13.75
C GLN A 62 3.09 0.79 13.38
N LEU A 63 2.94 2.11 13.31
CA LEU A 63 3.95 3.02 12.76
C LEU A 63 5.26 3.06 13.56
N ALA A 64 5.22 2.87 14.87
CA ALA A 64 6.44 2.79 15.71
C ALA A 64 7.29 1.57 15.33
N ASN A 65 6.65 0.40 15.15
CA ASN A 65 7.34 -0.82 14.73
C ASN A 65 7.87 -0.71 13.30
N ALA A 66 7.08 -0.10 12.40
CA ALA A 66 7.52 0.17 11.04
C ALA A 66 8.79 1.03 11.02
N ARG A 67 8.83 2.08 11.83
CA ARG A 67 10.01 2.94 11.99
C ARG A 67 11.23 2.15 12.47
N GLU A 68 11.08 1.37 13.55
CA GLU A 68 12.19 0.58 14.09
C GLU A 68 12.78 -0.38 13.03
N CYS A 69 11.90 -1.06 12.29
CA CYS A 69 12.31 -1.99 11.25
C CYS A 69 13.04 -1.28 10.10
N ILE A 70 12.52 -0.13 9.63
CA ILE A 70 13.17 0.58 8.51
C ILE A 70 14.50 1.22 8.92
N GLU A 71 14.63 1.71 10.16
CA GLU A 71 15.89 2.22 10.67
C GLU A 71 16.95 1.10 10.80
N LYS A 72 16.54 -0.15 11.11
CA LYS A 72 17.43 -1.33 11.04
C LYS A 72 17.84 -1.61 9.59
N ALA A 73 16.88 -1.60 8.66
CA ALA A 73 17.18 -1.84 7.25
C ALA A 73 18.18 -0.82 6.70
N LEU A 74 18.01 0.47 7.00
CA LEU A 74 18.94 1.54 6.60
C LEU A 74 20.35 1.39 7.20
N LYS A 75 20.47 0.86 8.43
CA LYS A 75 21.79 0.56 9.03
C LYS A 75 22.50 -0.61 8.36
N GLU A 76 21.73 -1.55 7.82
CA GLU A 76 22.27 -2.75 7.18
C GLU A 76 22.63 -2.50 5.71
N ASP A 77 21.80 -1.74 4.98
CA ASP A 77 22.06 -1.40 3.58
C ASP A 77 21.40 -0.05 3.21
N SER A 78 22.11 1.04 3.46
CA SER A 78 21.65 2.39 3.10
C SER A 78 21.78 2.70 1.59
N ALA A 79 22.47 1.84 0.83
CA ALA A 79 22.64 2.01 -0.62
C ALA A 79 21.57 1.31 -1.44
N ASN A 80 20.64 0.63 -0.81
CA ASN A 80 19.53 -0.03 -1.46
C ASN A 80 18.39 0.97 -1.74
N ALA A 81 18.03 1.14 -3.01
CA ALA A 81 17.01 2.09 -3.44
C ALA A 81 15.63 1.78 -2.86
N ASP A 82 15.24 0.49 -2.78
CA ASP A 82 13.94 0.08 -2.24
C ASP A 82 13.85 0.31 -0.73
N VAL A 83 14.96 0.10 0.00
CA VAL A 83 15.05 0.42 1.43
C VAL A 83 14.87 1.92 1.65
N GLN A 84 15.54 2.76 0.84
CA GLN A 84 15.38 4.22 0.91
C GLN A 84 13.96 4.66 0.54
N MET A 85 13.36 4.10 -0.52
CA MET A 85 11.99 4.40 -0.90
C MET A 85 11.00 4.04 0.21
N THR A 86 11.16 2.86 0.80
CA THR A 86 10.32 2.42 1.93
C THR A 86 10.53 3.30 3.16
N ALA A 87 11.76 3.75 3.42
CA ALA A 87 12.06 4.71 4.48
C ALA A 87 11.33 6.04 4.24
N GLY A 88 11.32 6.53 3.01
CA GLY A 88 10.53 7.70 2.61
C GLY A 88 9.06 7.55 2.99
N LEU A 89 8.44 6.43 2.63
CA LEU A 89 7.05 6.12 2.95
C LEU A 89 6.79 6.06 4.47
N VAL A 90 7.67 5.39 5.24
CA VAL A 90 7.52 5.30 6.71
C VAL A 90 7.64 6.68 7.35
N TYR A 91 8.66 7.46 7.00
CA TYR A 91 8.88 8.79 7.55
C TYR A 91 7.73 9.76 7.21
N GLU A 92 7.18 9.66 5.99
CA GLU A 92 6.00 10.43 5.60
C GLU A 92 4.78 10.08 6.47
N ARG A 93 4.54 8.79 6.72
CA ARG A 93 3.41 8.32 7.56
C ARG A 93 3.51 8.76 9.01
N ILE A 94 4.72 8.95 9.54
CA ILE A 94 4.94 9.46 10.90
C ILE A 94 5.18 10.97 10.93
N ASN A 95 4.94 11.67 9.82
CA ASN A 95 5.07 13.11 9.66
C ASN A 95 6.50 13.66 9.85
N GLU A 96 7.53 12.84 9.62
CA GLU A 96 8.93 13.26 9.59
C GLU A 96 9.35 13.71 8.18
N MET A 97 8.72 14.77 7.64
CA MET A 97 8.79 15.17 6.24
C MET A 97 10.21 15.43 5.73
N GLY A 98 11.10 15.99 6.55
CA GLY A 98 12.50 16.22 6.16
C GLY A 98 13.26 14.90 5.92
N LYS A 99 13.07 13.91 6.79
CA LYS A 99 13.66 12.58 6.59
C LYS A 99 13.03 11.85 5.40
N ALA A 100 11.72 12.00 5.21
CA ALA A 100 11.03 11.43 4.06
C ALA A 100 11.63 11.94 2.75
N GLU A 101 11.81 13.26 2.63
CA GLU A 101 12.39 13.86 1.44
C GLU A 101 13.82 13.36 1.17
N HIS A 102 14.67 13.33 2.19
CA HIS A 102 16.02 12.80 2.04
C HIS A 102 16.05 11.34 1.58
N ALA A 103 15.15 10.52 2.12
CA ALA A 103 15.06 9.12 1.76
C ALA A 103 14.52 8.93 0.33
N TYR A 104 13.48 9.66 -0.08
CA TYR A 104 12.98 9.62 -1.46
C TYR A 104 14.01 10.12 -2.48
N ASP A 105 14.72 11.22 -2.17
CA ASP A 105 15.79 11.73 -3.03
C ASP A 105 16.95 10.72 -3.15
N ALA A 106 17.36 10.09 -2.05
CA ALA A 106 18.34 9.02 -2.06
C ALA A 106 17.88 7.82 -2.90
N ALA A 107 16.62 7.39 -2.72
CA ALA A 107 16.03 6.31 -3.51
C ALA A 107 16.08 6.62 -5.02
N ASN A 108 15.67 7.83 -5.40
CA ASN A 108 15.64 8.25 -6.81
C ASN A 108 17.05 8.30 -7.44
N ARG A 109 18.05 8.74 -6.67
CA ARG A 109 19.46 8.71 -7.15
C ARG A 109 20.01 7.29 -7.27
N LEU A 110 19.71 6.43 -6.29
CA LEU A 110 20.20 5.04 -6.25
C LEU A 110 19.48 4.16 -7.28
N GLY A 111 18.20 4.40 -7.51
CA GLY A 111 17.35 3.65 -8.44
C GLY A 111 17.69 3.87 -9.92
N LYS A 112 18.61 4.80 -10.25
CA LYS A 112 19.14 5.02 -11.62
C LYS A 112 18.08 5.06 -12.71
N GLY A 113 16.97 5.78 -12.46
CA GLY A 113 15.88 5.93 -13.42
C GLY A 113 14.80 4.86 -13.33
N ASP A 114 14.69 4.14 -12.21
CA ASP A 114 13.52 3.32 -11.94
C ASP A 114 12.27 4.20 -11.89
N PRO A 115 11.33 4.02 -12.84
CA PRO A 115 10.18 4.88 -12.95
C PRO A 115 9.20 4.73 -11.78
N ASN A 116 9.20 3.61 -11.07
CA ASN A 116 8.32 3.42 -9.90
C ASN A 116 8.82 4.26 -8.72
N ILE A 117 10.13 4.26 -8.49
CA ILE A 117 10.75 5.10 -7.46
C ILE A 117 10.56 6.58 -7.79
N ALA A 118 10.83 6.97 -9.03
CA ALA A 118 10.63 8.33 -9.49
C ALA A 118 9.18 8.80 -9.35
N ASN A 119 8.21 7.94 -9.71
CA ASN A 119 6.77 8.22 -9.53
C ASN A 119 6.40 8.40 -8.05
N ALA A 120 6.91 7.55 -7.15
CA ALA A 120 6.66 7.67 -5.72
C ALA A 120 7.22 8.99 -5.15
N TYR A 121 8.43 9.35 -5.54
CA TYR A 121 9.03 10.63 -5.14
C TYR A 121 8.26 11.84 -5.70
N ALA A 122 7.82 11.79 -6.95
CA ALA A 122 7.01 12.84 -7.54
C ALA A 122 5.68 13.05 -6.78
N VAL A 123 5.01 11.96 -6.34
CA VAL A 123 3.82 12.03 -5.48
C VAL A 123 4.13 12.76 -4.18
N PHE A 124 5.24 12.41 -3.51
CA PHE A 124 5.67 13.09 -2.30
C PHE A 124 5.94 14.59 -2.51
N LEU A 125 6.66 14.94 -3.59
CA LEU A 125 6.94 16.34 -3.94
C LEU A 125 5.65 17.16 -4.11
N CYS A 126 4.66 16.61 -4.79
CA CYS A 126 3.37 17.28 -4.96
C CYS A 126 2.64 17.47 -3.63
N ARG A 127 2.60 16.45 -2.78
CA ARG A 127 1.96 16.55 -1.45
C ARG A 127 2.63 17.56 -0.53
N THR A 128 3.92 17.80 -0.72
CA THR A 128 4.69 18.81 0.05
C THR A 128 4.73 20.18 -0.61
N GLY A 129 3.91 20.42 -1.65
CA GLY A 129 3.81 21.71 -2.33
C GLY A 129 4.93 22.01 -3.35
N LYS A 130 5.81 21.04 -3.61
CA LYS A 130 6.87 21.15 -4.64
C LYS A 130 6.34 20.75 -6.01
N THR A 131 5.21 21.33 -6.41
CA THR A 131 4.41 20.98 -7.58
C THR A 131 5.24 20.91 -8.86
N ALA A 132 6.00 21.97 -9.18
CA ALA A 132 6.78 22.01 -10.42
C ALA A 132 7.82 20.89 -10.52
N ALA A 133 8.45 20.51 -9.40
CA ALA A 133 9.41 19.42 -9.37
C ALA A 133 8.72 18.05 -9.52
N GLY A 134 7.55 17.88 -8.87
CA GLY A 134 6.75 16.68 -8.99
C GLY A 134 6.22 16.46 -10.40
N GLU A 135 5.65 17.50 -11.01
CA GLU A 135 5.15 17.46 -12.40
C GLU A 135 6.26 17.11 -13.40
N LYS A 136 7.43 17.76 -13.27
CA LYS A 136 8.59 17.45 -14.12
C LYS A 136 8.94 15.96 -14.02
N LEU A 137 9.02 15.43 -12.82
CA LEU A 137 9.39 14.04 -12.59
C LEU A 137 8.32 13.06 -13.12
N PHE A 138 7.01 13.37 -12.97
CA PHE A 138 5.95 12.59 -13.58
C PHE A 138 6.04 12.56 -15.11
N LEU A 139 6.42 13.68 -15.74
CA LEU A 139 6.59 13.72 -17.19
C LEU A 139 7.77 12.89 -17.66
N GLU A 140 8.87 12.86 -16.90
CA GLU A 140 10.01 11.98 -17.16
C GLU A 140 9.61 10.51 -17.03
N VAL A 141 8.83 10.17 -15.99
CA VAL A 141 8.27 8.82 -15.80
C VAL A 141 7.35 8.43 -16.95
N ALA A 142 6.45 9.32 -17.38
CA ALA A 142 5.46 9.02 -18.40
C ALA A 142 6.07 8.70 -19.79
N VAL A 143 7.29 9.16 -20.06
CA VAL A 143 8.01 8.86 -21.32
C VAL A 143 9.06 7.77 -21.16
N ASN A 144 9.23 7.23 -19.95
CA ASN A 144 10.19 6.15 -19.70
C ASN A 144 9.68 4.84 -20.31
N PRO A 145 10.42 4.19 -21.24
CA PRO A 145 9.96 2.97 -21.91
C PRO A 145 9.83 1.77 -20.95
N LEU A 146 10.43 1.83 -19.77
CA LEU A 146 10.29 0.78 -18.76
C LEU A 146 9.02 0.93 -17.91
N TYR A 147 8.32 2.07 -18.01
CA TYR A 147 7.09 2.31 -17.26
C TYR A 147 5.87 1.83 -18.04
N GLN A 148 5.28 0.73 -17.60
CA GLN A 148 4.19 0.06 -18.31
C GLN A 148 2.84 0.81 -18.24
N THR A 149 2.73 1.80 -17.35
CA THR A 149 1.47 2.50 -17.06
C THR A 149 1.61 4.04 -17.17
N PRO A 150 2.03 4.57 -18.33
CA PRO A 150 2.30 6.02 -18.49
C PRO A 150 1.08 6.89 -18.14
N TRP A 151 -0.13 6.38 -18.35
CA TRP A 151 -1.36 7.07 -17.97
C TRP A 151 -1.49 7.32 -16.46
N VAL A 152 -0.88 6.47 -15.61
CA VAL A 152 -0.87 6.66 -14.15
C VAL A 152 0.01 7.86 -13.78
N ALA A 153 1.21 7.96 -14.33
CA ALA A 153 2.08 9.12 -14.09
C ALA A 153 1.44 10.43 -14.59
N LEU A 154 0.79 10.40 -15.75
CA LEU A 154 0.05 11.54 -16.28
C LEU A 154 -1.16 11.91 -15.42
N GLY A 155 -1.89 10.91 -14.90
CA GLY A 155 -2.98 11.13 -13.95
C GLY A 155 -2.49 11.77 -12.65
N ASN A 156 -1.35 11.29 -12.11
CA ASN A 156 -0.72 11.86 -10.93
C ASN A 156 -0.26 13.31 -11.16
N ALA A 157 0.32 13.61 -12.34
CA ALA A 157 0.66 14.99 -12.73
C ALA A 157 -0.59 15.88 -12.76
N GLY A 158 -1.69 15.39 -13.31
CA GLY A 158 -2.98 16.09 -13.32
C GLY A 158 -3.51 16.35 -11.92
N SER A 159 -3.44 15.37 -11.03
CA SER A 159 -3.86 15.52 -9.62
C SER A 159 -2.95 16.50 -8.87
N CYS A 160 -1.66 16.51 -9.17
CA CYS A 160 -0.69 17.47 -8.64
C CYS A 160 -1.05 18.91 -9.04
N ALA A 161 -1.25 19.16 -10.34
CA ALA A 161 -1.64 20.47 -10.88
C ALA A 161 -2.98 20.93 -10.28
N ARG A 162 -3.99 20.04 -10.21
CA ARG A 162 -5.29 20.35 -9.61
C ARG A 162 -5.16 20.73 -8.14
N GLY A 163 -4.35 19.98 -7.37
CA GLY A 163 -4.08 20.29 -5.95
C GLY A 163 -3.42 21.67 -5.74
N ALA A 164 -2.65 22.12 -6.72
CA ALA A 164 -2.05 23.46 -6.74
C ALA A 164 -3.00 24.56 -7.29
N GLY A 165 -4.22 24.20 -7.71
CA GLY A 165 -5.20 25.12 -8.30
C GLY A 165 -5.00 25.40 -9.79
N ASP A 166 -4.03 24.75 -10.44
CA ASP A 166 -3.79 24.87 -11.88
C ASP A 166 -4.70 23.92 -12.67
N LEU A 167 -5.97 24.34 -12.82
CA LEU A 167 -6.98 23.54 -13.52
C LEU A 167 -6.68 23.39 -15.02
N VAL A 168 -5.91 24.32 -15.61
CA VAL A 168 -5.55 24.27 -17.03
C VAL A 168 -4.56 23.12 -17.29
N ASN A 169 -3.48 23.06 -16.53
CA ASN A 169 -2.52 21.96 -16.66
C ASN A 169 -3.11 20.64 -16.16
N ALA A 170 -3.94 20.65 -15.11
CA ALA A 170 -4.65 19.46 -14.64
C ALA A 170 -5.45 18.80 -15.78
N GLU A 171 -6.30 19.57 -16.47
CA GLU A 171 -7.08 19.09 -17.61
C GLU A 171 -6.19 18.55 -18.73
N LYS A 172 -5.11 19.27 -19.07
CA LYS A 172 -4.16 18.84 -20.08
C LYS A 172 -3.52 17.47 -19.74
N PHE A 173 -3.11 17.27 -18.49
CA PHE A 173 -2.49 16.02 -18.06
C PHE A 173 -3.49 14.86 -18.03
N PHE A 174 -4.72 15.10 -17.52
CA PHE A 174 -5.75 14.06 -17.54
C PHE A 174 -6.17 13.67 -18.96
N ASN A 175 -6.26 14.64 -19.88
CA ASN A 175 -6.52 14.34 -21.29
C ASN A 175 -5.39 13.51 -21.92
N ARG A 176 -4.12 13.79 -21.61
CA ARG A 176 -3.00 12.95 -22.02
C ARG A 176 -3.07 11.54 -21.40
N SER A 177 -3.52 11.43 -20.15
CA SER A 177 -3.77 10.14 -19.50
C SER A 177 -4.84 9.34 -20.27
N LEU A 178 -5.96 9.97 -20.66
CA LEU A 178 -7.00 9.33 -21.47
C LEU A 178 -6.54 8.99 -22.90
N ALA A 179 -5.65 9.80 -23.49
CA ALA A 179 -5.08 9.48 -24.80
C ALA A 179 -4.21 8.21 -24.73
N ALA A 180 -3.51 7.98 -23.62
CA ALA A 180 -2.75 6.76 -23.37
C ALA A 180 -3.62 5.56 -22.93
N HIS A 181 -4.70 5.82 -22.18
CA HIS A 181 -5.64 4.81 -21.70
C HIS A 181 -7.08 5.37 -21.67
N PRO A 182 -7.88 5.17 -22.73
CA PRO A 182 -9.20 5.82 -22.89
C PRO A 182 -10.23 5.56 -21.78
N ASN A 183 -10.09 4.44 -21.09
CA ASN A 183 -10.99 4.01 -20.01
C ASN A 183 -10.39 4.23 -18.61
N CYS A 184 -9.36 5.08 -18.48
CA CYS A 184 -8.75 5.38 -17.20
C CYS A 184 -9.78 6.01 -16.26
N ALA A 185 -10.23 5.24 -15.26
CA ALA A 185 -11.26 5.63 -14.30
C ALA A 185 -10.90 6.93 -13.57
N GLU A 186 -9.66 7.02 -13.08
CA GLU A 186 -9.16 8.20 -12.37
C GLU A 186 -9.20 9.45 -13.25
N ALA A 187 -8.70 9.37 -14.49
CA ALA A 187 -8.68 10.51 -15.38
C ALA A 187 -10.09 10.99 -15.76
N LEU A 188 -11.04 10.06 -15.98
CA LEU A 188 -12.43 10.40 -16.25
C LEU A 188 -13.09 11.11 -15.05
N LEU A 189 -12.91 10.58 -13.85
CA LEU A 189 -13.44 11.19 -12.61
C LEU A 189 -12.83 12.58 -12.39
N GLN A 190 -11.54 12.72 -12.55
CA GLN A 190 -10.84 13.99 -12.29
C GLN A 190 -11.16 15.05 -13.34
N LEU A 191 -11.34 14.70 -14.62
CA LEU A 191 -11.83 15.62 -15.63
C LEU A 191 -13.25 16.09 -15.33
N GLY A 192 -14.10 15.20 -14.86
CA GLY A 192 -15.44 15.55 -14.39
C GLY A 192 -15.38 16.53 -13.20
N ASN A 193 -14.49 16.31 -12.24
CA ASN A 193 -14.28 17.25 -11.13
C ASN A 193 -13.75 18.61 -11.63
N VAL A 194 -12.77 18.63 -12.53
CA VAL A 194 -12.23 19.88 -13.12
C VAL A 194 -13.32 20.66 -13.85
N ALA A 195 -14.16 19.98 -14.66
CA ALA A 195 -15.30 20.61 -15.32
C ALA A 195 -16.29 21.20 -14.31
N PHE A 196 -16.62 20.44 -13.26
CA PHE A 196 -17.50 20.89 -12.19
C PHE A 196 -16.95 22.12 -11.43
N ASP A 197 -15.66 22.10 -11.10
CA ASP A 197 -14.97 23.20 -10.38
C ASP A 197 -14.93 24.48 -11.24
N ARG A 198 -14.88 24.36 -12.56
CA ARG A 198 -15.02 25.46 -13.51
C ARG A 198 -16.47 25.94 -13.69
N GLY A 199 -17.42 25.24 -13.14
CA GLY A 199 -18.83 25.57 -13.25
C GLY A 199 -19.58 24.88 -14.37
N ASP A 200 -18.92 24.09 -15.19
CA ASP A 200 -19.52 23.34 -16.30
C ASP A 200 -20.06 21.99 -15.80
N ALA A 201 -21.26 22.05 -15.22
CA ALA A 201 -21.92 20.85 -14.71
C ALA A 201 -22.37 19.89 -15.84
N ALA A 202 -22.64 20.39 -17.04
CA ALA A 202 -23.00 19.56 -18.17
C ALA A 202 -21.82 18.69 -18.63
N GLN A 203 -20.65 19.30 -18.80
CA GLN A 203 -19.43 18.59 -19.15
C GLN A 203 -19.01 17.60 -18.04
N ALA A 204 -19.18 18.00 -16.75
CA ALA A 204 -18.93 17.07 -15.63
C ALA A 204 -19.81 15.81 -15.74
N LEU A 205 -21.09 15.98 -16.09
CA LEU A 205 -22.02 14.85 -16.28
C LEU A 205 -21.63 13.97 -17.47
N GLU A 206 -21.12 14.51 -18.56
CA GLU A 206 -20.60 13.73 -19.69
C GLU A 206 -19.45 12.82 -19.23
N PHE A 207 -18.51 13.32 -18.44
CA PHE A 207 -17.44 12.48 -17.88
C PHE A 207 -17.96 11.41 -16.92
N VAL A 208 -18.96 11.73 -16.09
CA VAL A 208 -19.63 10.73 -15.21
C VAL A 208 -20.26 9.62 -16.05
N GLN A 209 -20.97 9.95 -17.12
CA GLN A 209 -21.58 8.98 -18.01
C GLN A 209 -20.54 8.10 -18.71
N ARG A 210 -19.47 8.71 -19.23
CA ARG A 210 -18.35 7.96 -19.82
C ARG A 210 -17.70 7.01 -18.80
N TYR A 211 -17.49 7.46 -17.57
CA TYR A 211 -16.97 6.61 -16.50
C TYR A 211 -17.86 5.40 -16.28
N LEU A 212 -19.16 5.62 -16.07
CA LEU A 212 -20.13 4.57 -15.75
C LEU A 212 -20.41 3.61 -16.92
N ALA A 213 -20.09 3.98 -18.14
CA ALA A 213 -20.21 3.12 -19.32
C ALA A 213 -19.12 2.04 -19.39
N VAL A 214 -17.94 2.28 -18.78
CA VAL A 214 -16.76 1.40 -18.96
C VAL A 214 -16.10 0.96 -17.65
N ASN A 215 -16.49 1.56 -16.53
CA ASN A 215 -15.95 1.25 -15.20
C ASN A 215 -17.10 0.89 -14.24
N PRO A 216 -16.86 0.04 -13.23
CA PRO A 216 -17.82 -0.17 -12.16
C PRO A 216 -18.12 1.15 -11.43
N PRO A 217 -19.33 1.33 -10.91
CA PRO A 217 -19.68 2.53 -10.16
C PRO A 217 -18.80 2.68 -8.92
N ALA A 218 -18.50 3.93 -8.58
CA ALA A 218 -17.78 4.30 -7.37
C ALA A 218 -18.54 5.45 -6.66
N PRO A 219 -18.45 5.56 -5.33
CA PRO A 219 -19.22 6.56 -4.60
C PRO A 219 -18.86 8.00 -5.03
N GLU A 220 -17.60 8.25 -5.40
CA GLU A 220 -17.12 9.58 -5.85
C GLU A 220 -17.75 9.98 -7.18
N VAL A 221 -17.84 9.07 -8.15
CA VAL A 221 -18.43 9.37 -9.45
C VAL A 221 -19.94 9.53 -9.38
N LEU A 222 -20.63 8.74 -8.55
CA LEU A 222 -22.07 8.91 -8.32
C LEU A 222 -22.36 10.22 -7.58
N TRP A 223 -21.50 10.59 -6.63
CA TRP A 223 -21.59 11.87 -5.93
C TRP A 223 -21.38 13.06 -6.88
N LEU A 224 -20.40 12.98 -7.78
CA LEU A 224 -20.21 14.01 -8.81
C LEU A 224 -21.44 14.13 -9.71
N GLY A 225 -22.02 13.01 -10.13
CA GLY A 225 -23.26 12.98 -10.91
C GLY A 225 -24.44 13.62 -10.17
N PHE A 226 -24.58 13.35 -8.88
CA PHE A 226 -25.58 14.00 -8.02
C PHE A 226 -25.40 15.52 -7.98
N ARG A 227 -24.17 15.99 -7.71
CA ARG A 227 -23.87 17.42 -7.65
C ARG A 227 -24.09 18.12 -8.99
N ALA A 228 -23.67 17.48 -10.08
CA ALA A 228 -23.83 18.02 -11.43
C ALA A 228 -25.33 18.16 -11.80
N GLN A 229 -26.14 17.14 -11.54
CA GLN A 229 -27.60 17.20 -11.82
C GLN A 229 -28.31 18.24 -10.96
N ARG A 230 -27.94 18.35 -9.68
CA ARG A 230 -28.47 19.45 -8.84
C ARG A 230 -28.16 20.82 -9.40
N LYS A 231 -26.93 21.03 -9.84
CA LYS A 231 -26.50 22.32 -10.42
C LYS A 231 -27.21 22.61 -11.74
N LEU A 232 -27.56 21.59 -12.50
CA LEU A 232 -28.35 21.70 -13.74
C LEU A 232 -29.86 21.88 -13.47
N GLY A 233 -30.32 21.74 -12.21
CA GLY A 233 -31.73 21.86 -11.83
C GLY A 233 -32.58 20.60 -12.04
N ASP A 234 -31.97 19.46 -12.44
CA ASP A 234 -32.68 18.20 -12.58
C ASP A 234 -32.75 17.45 -11.25
N ALA A 235 -33.77 17.77 -10.46
CA ALA A 235 -33.98 17.17 -9.15
C ALA A 235 -34.26 15.66 -9.22
N VAL A 236 -34.89 15.18 -10.31
CA VAL A 236 -35.24 13.76 -10.48
C VAL A 236 -33.98 12.94 -10.75
N ALA A 237 -33.16 13.36 -11.70
CA ALA A 237 -31.91 12.71 -11.98
C ALA A 237 -30.92 12.81 -10.80
N ALA A 238 -30.87 13.91 -10.09
CA ALA A 238 -30.10 14.05 -8.86
C ALA A 238 -30.54 13.02 -7.80
N ALA A 239 -31.85 12.86 -7.58
CA ALA A 239 -32.38 11.88 -6.63
C ALA A 239 -32.01 10.43 -7.02
N MET A 240 -31.94 10.12 -8.32
CA MET A 240 -31.49 8.81 -8.79
C MET A 240 -30.01 8.53 -8.42
N PHE A 241 -29.13 9.49 -8.62
CA PHE A 241 -27.73 9.37 -8.20
C PHE A 241 -27.62 9.26 -6.68
N ALA A 242 -28.34 10.08 -5.92
CA ALA A 242 -28.35 10.03 -4.45
C ALA A 242 -28.78 8.66 -3.93
N ARG A 243 -29.85 8.10 -4.50
CA ARG A 243 -30.32 6.75 -4.16
C ARG A 243 -29.25 5.71 -4.41
N ARG A 244 -28.56 5.77 -5.56
CA ARG A 244 -27.48 4.85 -5.88
C ARG A 244 -26.33 4.92 -4.86
N VAL A 245 -25.88 6.12 -4.49
CA VAL A 245 -24.86 6.29 -3.43
C VAL A 245 -25.31 5.62 -2.14
N GLN A 246 -26.55 5.85 -1.70
CA GLN A 246 -27.07 5.31 -0.43
C GLN A 246 -27.27 3.80 -0.45
N THR A 247 -27.65 3.22 -1.59
CA THR A 247 -27.97 1.78 -1.71
C THR A 247 -26.74 0.95 -2.09
N GLU A 248 -25.90 1.42 -3.00
CA GLU A 248 -24.73 0.70 -3.47
C GLU A 248 -23.52 0.89 -2.52
N PHE A 249 -23.42 2.06 -1.84
CA PHE A 249 -22.30 2.43 -0.98
C PHE A 249 -22.73 3.03 0.37
N PRO A 250 -23.54 2.32 1.19
CA PRO A 250 -24.17 2.89 2.39
C PRO A 250 -23.15 3.38 3.46
N ASN A 251 -21.96 2.83 3.46
CA ASN A 251 -20.89 3.15 4.42
C ASN A 251 -19.86 4.17 3.88
N SER A 252 -20.04 4.68 2.65
CA SER A 252 -19.14 5.68 2.08
C SER A 252 -19.29 7.05 2.77
N GLU A 253 -18.25 7.86 2.68
CA GLU A 253 -18.27 9.26 3.12
C GLU A 253 -19.37 10.04 2.41
N GLN A 254 -19.56 9.81 1.11
CA GLN A 254 -20.59 10.44 0.29
C GLN A 254 -22.00 10.13 0.80
N ALA A 255 -22.26 8.88 1.18
CA ALA A 255 -23.55 8.51 1.79
C ALA A 255 -23.74 9.14 3.17
N GLN A 256 -22.68 9.28 3.96
CA GLN A 256 -22.72 9.98 5.25
C GLN A 256 -22.98 11.48 5.05
N ASN A 257 -22.31 12.13 4.10
CA ASN A 257 -22.50 13.53 3.76
C ASN A 257 -23.95 13.80 3.34
N MET A 258 -24.55 12.93 2.53
CA MET A 258 -25.98 13.03 2.17
C MET A 258 -26.89 12.95 3.40
N ARG A 259 -26.65 12.01 4.32
CA ARG A 259 -27.45 11.90 5.56
C ARG A 259 -27.34 13.13 6.45
N ASN A 260 -26.18 13.75 6.45
CA ASN A 260 -25.89 14.93 7.28
C ASN A 260 -26.29 16.24 6.59
N GLY A 261 -26.85 16.20 5.37
CA GLY A 261 -27.21 17.39 4.59
C GLY A 261 -25.99 18.20 4.14
N VAL A 262 -24.80 17.59 4.07
CA VAL A 262 -23.57 18.25 3.62
C VAL A 262 -23.46 18.08 2.11
N ASP A 263 -23.83 19.12 1.38
CA ASP A 263 -23.86 19.15 -0.09
C ASP A 263 -22.58 19.76 -0.72
N ARG A 264 -21.47 19.76 -0.01
CA ARG A 264 -20.22 20.44 -0.44
C ARG A 264 -19.31 19.55 -1.24
#